data_eaea6a06d99bbce0b79f2f94c990b8ef
#
_entry.id   eaea6a06d99bbce0b79f2f94c990b8ef
#
_cell.length_a   1.000
_cell.length_b   1.000
_cell.length_c   1.000
_cell.angle_alpha   90.00
_cell.angle_beta   90.00
_cell.angle_gamma   90.00
#
_symmetry.space_group_name_H-M   'P 1'
#
loop_
_entity.id
_entity.type
_entity.pdbx_description
1 polymer ?
#
loop_
_entity_poly.entity_id
_entity_poly.type
_entity_poly.pdbx_seq_one_letter_code
_entity_poly.pdbx_strand_id
1 'polypeptide(L)'
;FRLGSLSSISYSESLRTKNHKFYTEALSAFSVFICRRKYAILDTTFFPVFPSDTDCRARQQQILNNEVTSMNILVIGCDQVGAALVRDLERIGHDISLIEKDPEQLKRLDSFDDYSFGGTALVGDPTDPDILKQGGVENCDAVAAVSEDDSLNLMAAQIAKSLFQREKVICRVSDPHLQVLYHKAYELDTICPTVLTEQAVFRSLAK
;
A
#
# COMPACT_ATOMS: atom_id res chain seq x y z
N PHE A 1 -22.51 -58.42 6.83
CA PHE A 1 -22.60 -57.70 8.10
C PHE A 1 -22.30 -56.23 7.88
N ARG A 2 -23.29 -55.40 8.22
CA ARG A 2 -23.30 -53.96 8.24
C ARG A 2 -22.38 -53.42 9.36
N LEU A 3 -21.77 -52.29 9.11
CA LEU A 3 -21.49 -51.20 10.05
C LEU A 3 -20.45 -50.28 9.34
N GLY A 4 -20.56 -48.99 9.13
CA GLY A 4 -21.34 -47.95 9.76
C GLY A 4 -20.57 -46.66 9.45
N SER A 5 -21.11 -45.84 8.56
CA SER A 5 -20.58 -44.49 8.28
C SER A 5 -20.95 -43.60 9.46
N LEU A 6 -20.01 -42.85 10.02
CA LEU A 6 -20.19 -41.59 10.75
C LEU A 6 -18.93 -41.28 11.58
N SER A 7 -18.05 -40.40 11.09
CA SER A 7 -17.16 -39.60 11.96
C SER A 7 -16.14 -38.72 11.20
N SER A 8 -16.42 -38.27 9.98
CA SER A 8 -15.45 -37.41 9.25
C SER A 8 -15.85 -35.91 9.15
N ILE A 9 -16.97 -35.48 9.75
CA ILE A 9 -17.46 -34.11 9.61
C ILE A 9 -17.14 -33.22 10.83
N SER A 10 -16.87 -33.78 11.99
CA SER A 10 -16.61 -32.99 13.21
C SER A 10 -15.13 -32.56 13.41
N TYR A 11 -14.21 -33.08 12.62
CA TYR A 11 -12.78 -32.78 12.79
C TYR A 11 -12.29 -31.52 12.02
N SER A 12 -13.03 -31.12 10.99
CA SER A 12 -12.64 -29.93 10.16
C SER A 12 -13.09 -28.61 10.78
N GLU A 13 -14.18 -28.57 11.51
CA GLU A 13 -14.65 -27.33 12.15
C GLU A 13 -13.86 -26.96 13.42
N SER A 14 -13.34 -27.92 14.15
CA SER A 14 -12.50 -27.70 15.33
C SER A 14 -11.11 -27.10 14.98
N LEU A 15 -10.60 -27.38 13.80
CA LEU A 15 -9.32 -26.82 13.34
C LEU A 15 -9.48 -25.40 12.76
N ARG A 16 -10.64 -25.09 12.19
CA ARG A 16 -10.93 -23.76 11.64
C ARG A 16 -11.06 -22.70 12.73
N THR A 17 -11.68 -23.03 13.86
CA THR A 17 -11.84 -22.11 15.00
C THR A 17 -10.56 -21.92 15.81
N LYS A 18 -9.68 -22.95 15.89
CA LYS A 18 -8.39 -22.83 16.58
C LYS A 18 -7.38 -21.97 15.80
N ASN A 19 -7.36 -22.08 14.47
CA ASN A 19 -6.47 -21.27 13.65
C ASN A 19 -6.87 -19.80 13.64
N HIS A 20 -8.17 -19.47 13.66
CA HIS A 20 -8.62 -18.08 13.72
C HIS A 20 -8.23 -17.39 15.03
N LYS A 21 -8.22 -18.11 16.15
CA LYS A 21 -7.81 -17.57 17.45
C LYS A 21 -6.28 -17.37 17.53
N PHE A 22 -5.50 -18.27 16.92
CA PHE A 22 -4.04 -18.15 16.84
C PHE A 22 -3.60 -17.01 15.95
N TYR A 23 -4.30 -16.76 14.83
CA TYR A 23 -4.00 -15.62 13.94
C TYR A 23 -4.37 -14.27 14.57
N THR A 24 -5.46 -14.18 15.31
CA THR A 24 -5.83 -12.94 16.00
C THR A 24 -4.90 -12.62 17.17
N GLU A 25 -4.42 -13.62 17.90
CA GLU A 25 -3.43 -13.43 18.98
C GLU A 25 -2.02 -13.11 18.42
N ALA A 26 -1.61 -13.71 17.31
CA ALA A 26 -0.35 -13.38 16.62
C ALA A 26 -0.35 -11.97 16.03
N LEU A 27 -1.46 -11.51 15.45
CA LEU A 27 -1.61 -10.15 14.94
C LEU A 27 -1.63 -9.11 16.07
N SER A 28 -2.21 -9.40 17.23
CA SER A 28 -2.16 -8.51 18.39
C SER A 28 -0.76 -8.41 18.98
N ALA A 29 0.00 -9.52 19.03
CA ALA A 29 1.39 -9.53 19.48
C ALA A 29 2.32 -8.81 18.49
N PHE A 30 2.08 -8.93 17.18
CA PHE A 30 2.86 -8.26 16.15
C PHE A 30 2.60 -6.74 16.12
N SER A 31 1.36 -6.31 16.36
CA SER A 31 0.97 -4.90 16.47
C SER A 31 1.64 -4.21 17.67
N VAL A 32 1.72 -4.89 18.81
CA VAL A 32 2.42 -4.40 20.01
C VAL A 32 3.94 -4.32 19.78
N PHE A 33 4.51 -5.24 19.00
CA PHE A 33 5.94 -5.24 18.68
C PHE A 33 6.34 -4.10 17.73
N ILE A 34 5.48 -3.77 16.76
CA ILE A 34 5.70 -2.63 15.83
C ILE A 34 5.55 -1.30 16.58
N CYS A 35 4.60 -1.18 17.49
CA CYS A 35 4.43 0.03 18.30
C CYS A 35 5.65 0.30 19.21
N ARG A 36 6.23 -0.76 19.81
CA ARG A 36 7.44 -0.65 20.64
C ARG A 36 8.70 -0.21 19.87
N ARG A 37 8.77 -0.51 18.55
CA ARG A 37 9.96 -0.23 17.73
C ARG A 37 9.96 1.15 17.08
N LYS A 38 8.81 1.81 16.95
CA LYS A 38 8.70 3.15 16.33
C LYS A 38 9.11 4.31 17.23
N TYR A 39 9.26 4.07 18.54
CA TYR A 39 9.59 5.12 19.52
C TYR A 39 11.02 5.05 20.09
N ALA A 40 11.89 4.18 19.58
CA ALA A 40 13.26 4.01 20.09
C ALA A 40 14.33 4.91 19.43
N ILE A 41 13.94 5.84 18.59
CA ILE A 41 14.89 6.77 17.93
C ILE A 41 14.37 8.19 18.08
N LEU A 42 14.50 8.76 19.27
CA LEU A 42 14.61 10.20 19.51
C LEU A 42 15.15 10.44 20.93
N ASP A 43 16.34 10.96 20.96
CA ASP A 43 16.99 11.72 22.02
C ASP A 43 16.91 11.26 23.51
N THR A 44 18.06 10.96 24.08
CA THR A 44 18.30 10.44 25.43
C THR A 44 18.16 11.48 26.57
N THR A 45 17.43 12.56 26.41
CA THR A 45 17.30 13.60 27.45
C THR A 45 15.89 13.90 27.97
N PHE A 46 14.86 13.18 27.49
CA PHE A 46 13.52 13.36 28.06
C PHE A 46 12.88 11.97 28.29
N PHE A 47 12.70 11.59 29.56
CA PHE A 47 11.90 10.42 29.94
C PHE A 47 10.43 10.67 29.57
N PRO A 48 9.86 10.08 28.51
CA PRO A 48 8.42 10.05 28.38
C PRO A 48 7.90 8.86 29.17
N VAL A 49 6.97 9.14 30.05
CA VAL A 49 6.09 8.16 30.69
C VAL A 49 5.56 7.22 29.60
N PHE A 50 5.84 5.90 29.74
CA PHE A 50 5.29 4.91 28.86
C PHE A 50 3.76 5.01 28.87
N PRO A 51 3.09 5.22 27.72
CA PRO A 51 1.64 5.20 27.69
C PRO A 51 1.14 3.84 28.15
N SER A 52 0.17 3.83 29.05
CA SER A 52 -0.49 2.61 29.52
C SER A 52 -1.15 1.86 28.35
N ASP A 53 -1.36 0.55 28.48
CA ASP A 53 -2.01 -0.29 27.45
C ASP A 53 -3.40 0.27 27.03
N THR A 54 -4.05 1.03 27.89
CA THR A 54 -5.29 1.78 27.60
C THR A 54 -5.08 2.91 26.60
N ASP A 55 -3.91 3.58 26.60
CA ASP A 55 -3.60 4.68 25.69
C ASP A 55 -3.25 4.17 24.27
N CYS A 56 -2.65 2.99 24.18
CA CYS A 56 -2.43 2.30 22.90
C CYS A 56 -3.76 1.85 22.27
N ARG A 57 -4.68 1.33 23.07
CA ARG A 57 -6.02 0.93 22.59
C ARG A 57 -6.88 2.12 22.20
N ALA A 58 -6.83 3.23 22.96
CA ALA A 58 -7.54 4.45 22.64
C ALA A 58 -7.02 5.09 21.33
N ARG A 59 -5.70 5.10 21.10
CA ARG A 59 -5.11 5.56 19.82
C ARG A 59 -5.43 4.65 18.66
N GLN A 60 -5.46 3.33 18.88
CA GLN A 60 -5.87 2.36 17.86
C GLN A 60 -7.36 2.50 17.52
N GLN A 61 -8.20 2.78 18.54
CA GLN A 61 -9.62 3.08 18.37
C GLN A 61 -9.83 4.45 17.70
N GLN A 62 -8.95 5.42 17.93
CA GLN A 62 -8.99 6.74 17.33
C GLN A 62 -8.53 6.72 15.85
N ILE A 63 -7.64 5.78 15.49
CA ILE A 63 -7.26 5.49 14.09
C ILE A 63 -8.40 4.77 13.36
N LEU A 64 -9.14 3.91 14.05
CA LEU A 64 -10.32 3.21 13.53
C LEU A 64 -11.58 4.10 13.52
N ASN A 65 -11.64 5.13 14.38
CA ASN A 65 -12.75 6.09 14.46
C ASN A 65 -12.47 7.42 13.75
N ASN A 66 -11.27 7.67 13.26
CA ASN A 66 -11.09 8.63 12.18
C ASN A 66 -11.86 8.03 11.00
N GLU A 67 -12.95 8.66 10.62
CA GLU A 67 -13.56 8.48 9.32
C GLU A 67 -12.42 8.57 8.32
N VAL A 68 -11.96 7.43 7.82
CA VAL A 68 -11.06 7.40 6.68
C VAL A 68 -11.88 8.00 5.56
N THR A 69 -11.68 9.28 5.30
CA THR A 69 -12.36 9.96 4.22
C THR A 69 -11.97 9.17 2.97
N SER A 70 -12.94 8.52 2.33
CA SER A 70 -12.69 7.81 1.09
C SER A 70 -12.07 8.79 0.11
N MET A 71 -10.97 8.39 -0.52
CA MET A 71 -10.26 9.19 -1.53
C MET A 71 -10.35 8.47 -2.86
N ASN A 72 -10.47 9.24 -3.94
CA ASN A 72 -10.32 8.75 -5.29
C ASN A 72 -8.82 8.76 -5.65
N ILE A 73 -8.21 7.61 -5.83
CA ILE A 73 -6.77 7.50 -6.08
C ILE A 73 -6.54 6.91 -7.47
N LEU A 74 -5.76 7.64 -8.28
CA LEU A 74 -5.28 7.13 -9.55
C LEU A 74 -3.93 6.46 -9.36
N VAL A 75 -3.86 5.15 -9.60
CA VAL A 75 -2.63 4.36 -9.60
C VAL A 75 -2.17 4.14 -11.05
N ILE A 76 -0.89 4.33 -11.31
CA ILE A 76 -0.26 4.13 -12.61
C ILE A 76 0.79 3.04 -12.46
N GLY A 77 0.59 1.93 -13.16
CA GLY A 77 1.42 0.73 -13.08
C GLY A 77 0.82 -0.36 -12.21
N CYS A 78 0.78 -1.59 -12.75
CA CYS A 78 0.25 -2.79 -12.10
C CYS A 78 1.33 -3.88 -11.95
N ASP A 79 2.56 -3.46 -11.61
CA ASP A 79 3.62 -4.39 -11.22
C ASP A 79 3.35 -5.00 -9.82
N GLN A 80 4.33 -5.65 -9.22
CA GLN A 80 4.19 -6.21 -7.87
C GLN A 80 3.84 -5.15 -6.81
N VAL A 81 4.41 -3.94 -6.95
CA VAL A 81 4.16 -2.83 -6.01
C VAL A 81 2.78 -2.24 -6.26
N GLY A 82 2.44 -1.96 -7.53
CA GLY A 82 1.16 -1.38 -7.92
C GLY A 82 -0.02 -2.28 -7.55
N ALA A 83 0.02 -3.56 -7.88
CA ALA A 83 -1.04 -4.51 -7.55
C ALA A 83 -1.23 -4.65 -6.03
N ALA A 84 -0.14 -4.72 -5.25
CA ALA A 84 -0.22 -4.76 -3.79
C ALA A 84 -0.80 -3.45 -3.21
N LEU A 85 -0.38 -2.30 -3.74
CA LEU A 85 -0.85 -0.98 -3.32
C LEU A 85 -2.35 -0.82 -3.58
N VAL A 86 -2.83 -1.18 -4.78
CA VAL A 86 -4.25 -1.15 -5.17
C VAL A 86 -5.08 -1.95 -4.17
N ARG A 87 -4.71 -3.22 -3.94
CA ARG A 87 -5.41 -4.10 -2.99
C ARG A 87 -5.48 -3.50 -1.58
N ASP A 88 -4.36 -2.98 -1.08
CA ASP A 88 -4.30 -2.49 0.30
C ASP A 88 -5.06 -1.16 0.47
N LEU A 89 -5.08 -0.29 -0.56
CA LEU A 89 -5.86 0.93 -0.58
C LEU A 89 -7.37 0.66 -0.65
N GLU A 90 -7.83 -0.28 -1.48
CA GLU A 90 -9.24 -0.68 -1.51
C GLU A 90 -9.70 -1.30 -0.19
N ARG A 91 -8.84 -2.09 0.47
CA ARG A 91 -9.17 -2.69 1.79
C ARG A 91 -9.43 -1.66 2.88
N ILE A 92 -8.84 -0.48 2.77
CA ILE A 92 -9.07 0.61 3.73
C ILE A 92 -10.16 1.59 3.27
N GLY A 93 -10.84 1.29 2.15
CA GLY A 93 -12.05 1.98 1.70
C GLY A 93 -11.81 3.15 0.75
N HIS A 94 -10.70 3.17 0.00
CA HIS A 94 -10.47 4.13 -1.07
C HIS A 94 -11.02 3.62 -2.41
N ASP A 95 -11.43 4.54 -3.26
CA ASP A 95 -11.86 4.26 -4.63
C ASP A 95 -10.65 4.35 -5.56
N ILE A 96 -10.37 3.27 -6.29
CA ILE A 96 -9.16 3.16 -7.08
C ILE A 96 -9.46 3.13 -8.58
N SER A 97 -8.78 4.02 -9.31
CA SER A 97 -8.63 3.92 -10.76
C SER A 97 -7.19 3.48 -11.07
N LEU A 98 -7.03 2.54 -11.98
CA LEU A 98 -5.73 1.98 -12.36
C LEU A 98 -5.49 2.17 -13.86
N ILE A 99 -4.32 2.69 -14.22
CA ILE A 99 -3.85 2.72 -15.61
C ILE A 99 -2.65 1.81 -15.73
N GLU A 100 -2.68 0.88 -16.69
CA GLU A 100 -1.58 -0.02 -17.00
C GLU A 100 -1.35 -0.08 -18.51
N LYS A 101 -0.09 0.00 -18.92
CA LYS A 101 0.27 -0.04 -20.34
C LYS A 101 0.23 -1.45 -20.91
N ASP A 102 0.66 -2.44 -20.13
CA ASP A 102 0.68 -3.86 -20.51
C ASP A 102 -0.53 -4.59 -19.90
N PRO A 103 -1.51 -5.04 -20.72
CA PRO A 103 -2.69 -5.74 -20.21
C PRO A 103 -2.36 -7.04 -19.45
N GLU A 104 -1.20 -7.66 -19.71
CA GLU A 104 -0.79 -8.87 -19.00
C GLU A 104 -0.47 -8.60 -17.53
N GLN A 105 -0.03 -7.39 -17.17
CA GLN A 105 0.24 -7.01 -15.80
C GLN A 105 -1.04 -6.94 -14.95
N LEU A 106 -2.20 -6.64 -15.55
CA LEU A 106 -3.48 -6.61 -14.84
C LEU A 106 -3.86 -7.95 -14.24
N LYS A 107 -3.37 -9.06 -14.80
CA LYS A 107 -3.58 -10.40 -14.23
C LYS A 107 -2.98 -10.57 -12.83
N ARG A 108 -2.09 -9.67 -12.41
CA ARG A 108 -1.53 -9.65 -11.05
C ARG A 108 -2.58 -9.31 -9.99
N LEU A 109 -3.62 -8.57 -10.34
CA LEU A 109 -4.73 -8.28 -9.43
C LEU A 109 -5.47 -9.58 -9.04
N ASP A 110 -5.57 -10.53 -9.97
CA ASP A 110 -6.21 -11.82 -9.75
C ASP A 110 -5.30 -12.83 -9.02
N SER A 111 -4.03 -12.48 -8.79
CA SER A 111 -3.05 -13.37 -8.12
C SER A 111 -3.20 -13.42 -6.60
N PHE A 112 -4.04 -12.61 -6.03
CA PHE A 112 -4.29 -12.58 -4.58
C PHE A 112 -5.52 -13.43 -4.25
N ASP A 113 -5.31 -14.46 -3.44
CA ASP A 113 -6.41 -15.28 -2.93
C ASP A 113 -7.41 -14.39 -2.15
N ASP A 114 -8.70 -14.60 -2.37
CA ASP A 114 -9.79 -13.86 -1.71
C ASP A 114 -9.86 -12.36 -2.02
N TYR A 115 -9.27 -11.90 -3.13
CA TYR A 115 -9.39 -10.52 -3.58
C TYR A 115 -9.94 -10.43 -5.00
N SER A 116 -10.86 -9.52 -5.22
CA SER A 116 -11.37 -9.15 -6.55
C SER A 116 -11.35 -7.62 -6.65
N PHE A 117 -10.66 -7.11 -7.66
CA PHE A 117 -10.57 -5.68 -7.91
C PHE A 117 -11.95 -5.09 -8.22
N GLY A 118 -12.39 -4.15 -7.41
CA GLY A 118 -13.69 -3.48 -7.54
C GLY A 118 -13.63 -2.13 -8.24
N GLY A 119 -12.43 -1.60 -8.48
CA GLY A 119 -12.21 -0.30 -9.10
C GLY A 119 -12.28 -0.32 -10.63
N THR A 120 -11.73 0.71 -11.26
CA THR A 120 -11.68 0.84 -12.71
C THR A 120 -10.27 0.61 -13.23
N ALA A 121 -10.08 -0.35 -14.14
CA ALA A 121 -8.80 -0.56 -14.82
C ALA A 121 -8.86 -0.10 -16.27
N LEU A 122 -7.91 0.71 -16.68
CA LEU A 122 -7.76 1.22 -18.04
C LEU A 122 -6.41 0.73 -18.61
N VAL A 123 -6.45 0.14 -19.80
CA VAL A 123 -5.23 -0.20 -20.55
C VAL A 123 -4.87 0.95 -21.47
N GLY A 124 -3.67 1.52 -21.29
CA GLY A 124 -3.21 2.63 -22.11
C GLY A 124 -1.85 3.17 -21.66
N ASP A 125 -1.28 4.06 -22.47
CA ASP A 125 0.00 4.71 -22.14
C ASP A 125 -0.26 5.92 -21.21
N PRO A 126 0.20 5.89 -19.94
CA PRO A 126 -0.05 6.97 -18.99
C PRO A 126 0.76 8.24 -19.27
N THR A 127 1.61 8.24 -20.28
CA THR A 127 2.26 9.47 -20.77
C THR A 127 1.38 10.26 -21.74
N ASP A 128 0.25 9.69 -22.16
CA ASP A 128 -0.75 10.38 -22.95
C ASP A 128 -1.76 11.08 -22.02
N PRO A 129 -1.89 12.43 -22.10
CA PRO A 129 -2.85 13.17 -21.28
C PRO A 129 -4.31 12.72 -21.45
N ASP A 130 -4.70 12.25 -22.63
CA ASP A 130 -6.07 11.79 -22.87
C ASP A 130 -6.35 10.45 -22.16
N ILE A 131 -5.37 9.57 -22.05
CA ILE A 131 -5.45 8.35 -21.25
C ILE A 131 -5.52 8.69 -19.75
N LEU A 132 -4.74 9.66 -19.28
CA LEU A 132 -4.84 10.12 -17.89
C LEU A 132 -6.22 10.70 -17.56
N LYS A 133 -6.84 11.46 -18.49
CA LYS A 133 -8.23 11.95 -18.33
C LYS A 133 -9.23 10.82 -18.25
N GLN A 134 -9.14 9.84 -19.15
CA GLN A 134 -9.99 8.65 -19.12
C GLN A 134 -9.85 7.86 -17.82
N GLY A 135 -8.63 7.80 -17.27
CA GLY A 135 -8.33 7.20 -15.97
C GLY A 135 -8.78 8.03 -14.77
N GLY A 136 -9.36 9.24 -14.99
CA GLY A 136 -9.97 10.04 -13.93
C GLY A 136 -9.02 11.01 -13.22
N VAL A 137 -7.87 11.36 -13.81
CA VAL A 137 -6.90 12.28 -13.20
C VAL A 137 -7.49 13.63 -12.80
N GLU A 138 -8.53 14.12 -13.50
CA GLU A 138 -9.16 15.40 -13.20
C GLU A 138 -9.98 15.38 -11.90
N ASN A 139 -10.43 14.21 -11.46
CA ASN A 139 -11.31 14.04 -10.30
C ASN A 139 -10.66 13.28 -9.16
N CYS A 140 -9.41 12.84 -9.29
CA CYS A 140 -8.73 12.11 -8.22
C CYS A 140 -8.16 13.05 -7.15
N ASP A 141 -8.09 12.57 -5.91
CA ASP A 141 -7.48 13.25 -4.77
C ASP A 141 -5.97 13.05 -4.72
N ALA A 142 -5.49 11.92 -5.28
CA ALA A 142 -4.08 11.60 -5.31
C ALA A 142 -3.73 10.78 -6.56
N VAL A 143 -2.47 10.91 -7.01
CA VAL A 143 -1.88 10.11 -8.08
C VAL A 143 -0.65 9.38 -7.56
N ALA A 144 -0.55 8.08 -7.84
CA ALA A 144 0.59 7.24 -7.50
C ALA A 144 1.16 6.59 -8.76
N ALA A 145 2.28 7.10 -9.27
CA ALA A 145 3.00 6.51 -10.40
C ALA A 145 4.06 5.54 -9.86
N VAL A 146 3.82 4.24 -9.99
CA VAL A 146 4.59 3.18 -9.31
C VAL A 146 5.02 2.04 -10.21
N SER A 147 4.99 2.20 -11.54
CA SER A 147 5.46 1.19 -12.48
C SER A 147 6.96 0.91 -12.35
N GLU A 148 7.46 -0.15 -12.99
CA GLU A 148 8.90 -0.47 -13.01
C GLU A 148 9.72 0.51 -13.85
N ASP A 149 9.11 1.29 -14.74
CA ASP A 149 9.76 2.26 -15.61
C ASP A 149 9.79 3.65 -14.97
N ASP A 150 10.97 4.05 -14.49
CA ASP A 150 11.19 5.37 -13.87
C ASP A 150 10.83 6.53 -14.82
N SER A 151 11.10 6.39 -16.12
CA SER A 151 10.83 7.45 -17.13
C SER A 151 9.32 7.63 -17.31
N LEU A 152 8.58 6.54 -17.37
CA LEU A 152 7.11 6.54 -17.43
C LEU A 152 6.53 7.18 -16.18
N ASN A 153 7.00 6.76 -14.99
CA ASN A 153 6.54 7.30 -13.72
C ASN A 153 6.78 8.81 -13.62
N LEU A 154 7.99 9.26 -13.97
CA LEU A 154 8.35 10.67 -13.92
C LEU A 154 7.53 11.51 -14.91
N MET A 155 7.33 11.04 -16.14
CA MET A 155 6.54 11.75 -17.14
C MET A 155 5.08 11.85 -16.71
N ALA A 156 4.46 10.73 -16.30
CA ALA A 156 3.07 10.70 -15.88
C ALA A 156 2.84 11.58 -14.62
N ALA A 157 3.76 11.53 -13.65
CA ALA A 157 3.71 12.37 -12.46
C ALA A 157 3.83 13.87 -12.79
N GLN A 158 4.72 14.26 -13.73
CA GLN A 158 4.84 15.64 -14.17
C GLN A 158 3.58 16.13 -14.90
N ILE A 159 2.99 15.29 -15.75
CA ILE A 159 1.73 15.63 -16.44
C ILE A 159 0.62 15.81 -15.40
N ALA A 160 0.48 14.88 -14.45
CA ALA A 160 -0.52 14.99 -13.39
C ALA A 160 -0.36 16.27 -12.56
N LYS A 161 0.88 16.63 -12.20
CA LYS A 161 1.17 17.81 -11.39
C LYS A 161 1.05 19.11 -12.18
N SER A 162 1.69 19.19 -13.35
CA SER A 162 1.82 20.44 -14.09
C SER A 162 0.61 20.74 -14.98
N LEU A 163 0.07 19.74 -15.68
CA LEU A 163 -1.06 19.91 -16.59
C LEU A 163 -2.40 19.83 -15.85
N PHE A 164 -2.57 18.83 -14.97
CA PHE A 164 -3.83 18.61 -14.25
C PHE A 164 -3.83 19.22 -12.84
N GLN A 165 -2.74 19.86 -12.41
CA GLN A 165 -2.61 20.57 -11.14
C GLN A 165 -3.00 19.72 -9.92
N ARG A 166 -2.63 18.43 -9.95
CA ARG A 166 -2.85 17.57 -8.80
C ARG A 166 -1.84 17.90 -7.70
N GLU A 167 -2.35 18.14 -6.50
CA GLU A 167 -1.50 18.50 -5.36
C GLU A 167 -0.71 17.29 -4.83
N LYS A 168 -1.40 16.16 -4.69
CA LYS A 168 -0.81 14.93 -4.13
C LYS A 168 -0.41 13.98 -5.24
N VAL A 169 0.84 14.06 -5.66
CA VAL A 169 1.42 13.18 -6.68
C VAL A 169 2.64 12.48 -6.12
N ILE A 170 2.59 11.17 -6.01
CA ILE A 170 3.68 10.32 -5.53
C ILE A 170 4.28 9.57 -6.71
N CYS A 171 5.61 9.56 -6.82
CA CYS A 171 6.34 8.96 -7.93
C CYS A 171 7.41 8.00 -7.42
N ARG A 172 7.38 6.75 -7.89
CA ARG A 172 8.45 5.78 -7.68
C ARG A 172 9.61 6.09 -8.64
N VAL A 173 10.82 6.20 -8.11
CA VAL A 173 12.05 6.41 -8.88
C VAL A 173 13.14 5.53 -8.31
N SER A 174 13.62 4.56 -9.07
CA SER A 174 14.59 3.55 -8.60
C SER A 174 16.01 4.10 -8.53
N ASP A 175 16.34 5.13 -9.33
CA ASP A 175 17.64 5.81 -9.30
C ASP A 175 17.66 6.89 -8.20
N PRO A 176 18.56 6.79 -7.19
CA PRO A 176 18.67 7.79 -6.13
C PRO A 176 19.08 9.20 -6.63
N HIS A 177 19.80 9.29 -7.74
CA HIS A 177 20.20 10.59 -8.29
C HIS A 177 19.02 11.31 -8.94
N LEU A 178 18.20 10.56 -9.69
CA LEU A 178 16.97 11.08 -10.28
C LEU A 178 15.98 11.47 -9.20
N GLN A 179 15.85 10.66 -8.11
CA GLN A 179 15.02 11.01 -6.97
C GLN A 179 15.33 12.41 -6.44
N VAL A 180 16.60 12.69 -6.13
CA VAL A 180 17.03 13.99 -5.59
C VAL A 180 16.79 15.12 -6.60
N LEU A 181 17.06 14.87 -7.86
CA LEU A 181 16.89 15.86 -8.93
C LEU A 181 15.41 16.27 -9.07
N TYR A 182 14.51 15.29 -9.20
CA TYR A 182 13.09 15.55 -9.46
C TYR A 182 12.37 16.09 -8.22
N HIS A 183 12.76 15.67 -7.02
CA HIS A 183 12.26 16.27 -5.79
C HIS A 183 12.62 17.77 -5.70
N LYS A 184 13.87 18.15 -6.02
CA LYS A 184 14.32 19.55 -5.92
C LYS A 184 13.85 20.45 -7.08
N ALA A 185 13.84 19.93 -8.30
CA ALA A 185 13.57 20.73 -9.49
C ALA A 185 12.07 20.85 -9.81
N TYR A 186 11.28 19.84 -9.47
CA TYR A 186 9.88 19.74 -9.84
C TYR A 186 8.94 19.57 -8.64
N GLU A 187 9.49 19.59 -7.42
CA GLU A 187 8.73 19.44 -6.17
C GLU A 187 7.85 18.17 -6.15
N LEU A 188 8.33 17.10 -6.80
CA LEU A 188 7.63 15.83 -6.82
C LEU A 188 7.92 15.04 -5.53
N ASP A 189 6.88 14.45 -4.95
CA ASP A 189 7.06 13.49 -3.87
C ASP A 189 7.55 12.16 -4.43
N THR A 190 8.86 11.92 -4.28
CA THR A 190 9.51 10.76 -4.86
C THR A 190 9.89 9.72 -3.82
N ILE A 191 9.63 8.45 -4.12
CA ILE A 191 9.99 7.29 -3.30
C ILE A 191 11.00 6.46 -4.06
N CYS A 192 12.19 6.24 -3.47
CA CYS A 192 13.23 5.41 -4.07
C CYS A 192 13.31 4.04 -3.38
N PRO A 193 12.88 2.96 -4.05
CA PRO A 193 12.96 1.60 -3.51
C PRO A 193 14.39 1.17 -3.18
N THR A 194 15.36 1.59 -4.00
CA THR A 194 16.77 1.30 -3.81
C THR A 194 17.28 1.83 -2.47
N VAL A 195 17.00 3.11 -2.16
CA VAL A 195 17.39 3.73 -0.88
C VAL A 195 16.67 3.08 0.30
N LEU A 196 15.36 2.80 0.15
CA LEU A 196 14.59 2.15 1.22
C LEU A 196 15.11 0.75 1.52
N THR A 197 15.44 -0.02 0.47
CA THR A 197 15.97 -1.39 0.61
C THR A 197 17.35 -1.37 1.25
N GLU A 198 18.26 -0.50 0.75
CA GLU A 198 19.60 -0.33 1.32
C GLU A 198 19.52 -0.01 2.81
N GLN A 199 18.73 0.98 3.20
CA GLN A 199 18.56 1.36 4.60
C GLN A 199 17.98 0.23 5.46
N ALA A 200 17.02 -0.54 4.92
CA ALA A 200 16.43 -1.67 5.63
C ALA A 200 17.47 -2.77 5.89
N VAL A 201 18.25 -3.13 4.87
CA VAL A 201 19.35 -4.12 4.96
C VAL A 201 20.43 -3.63 5.94
N PHE A 202 20.91 -2.40 5.78
CA PHE A 202 21.91 -1.81 6.68
C PHE A 202 21.46 -1.86 8.15
N ARG A 203 20.24 -1.43 8.45
CA ARG A 203 19.69 -1.49 9.82
C ARG A 203 19.59 -2.91 10.37
N SER A 204 19.41 -3.91 9.52
CA SER A 204 19.33 -5.32 9.93
C SER A 204 20.69 -5.92 10.22
N LEU A 205 21.73 -5.47 9.51
CA LEU A 205 23.11 -5.93 9.70
C LEU A 205 23.88 -5.18 10.81
N ALA A 206 23.51 -3.92 11.08
CA ALA A 206 24.16 -3.06 12.08
C ALA A 206 23.70 -3.32 13.53
N LYS A 207 22.91 -4.37 13.76
CA LYS A 207 22.50 -4.85 15.09
C LYS A 207 23.41 -5.94 15.58
#